data_0ae8b738d5434a26698c37d670c0a9bc
#
_entry.id   0ae8b738d5434a26698c37d670c0a9bc
#
_cell.length_a   1.000
_cell.length_b   1.000
_cell.length_c   1.000
_cell.angle_alpha   90.00
_cell.angle_beta   90.00
_cell.angle_gamma   90.00
#
_symmetry.space_group_name_H-M   'P 1'
#
loop_
_entity.id
_entity.type
_entity.pdbx_description
1 polymer ?
#
loop_
_entity_poly.entity_id
_entity_poly.type
_entity_poly.pdbx_seq_one_letter_code
_entity_poly.pdbx_strand_id
1 'polypeptide(L)'
;PIPITLTLVPIVIGAVLYGPGAGAGLGLLFGVVTAVAGITGYDAGTQGLFVLSPFWTVATCLVKGTACGWAAGMVYRAFRRKNTLACLVAALCAPVVNTGIFALAMMTVMRGALVAFAGGTDVVYYLFIIVIGVNFLVELTINAVLSTAIARIVQVVGKK
;
A
#
# COMPACT_ATOMS: atom_id res chain seq x y z
N PRO A 1 1.60 2.07 -17.09
CA PRO A 1 2.49 1.61 -16.02
C PRO A 1 2.10 2.30 -14.73
N ILE A 2 1.78 1.51 -13.71
CA ILE A 2 1.49 2.04 -12.38
C ILE A 2 2.83 2.46 -11.78
N PRO A 3 2.99 3.68 -11.28
CA PRO A 3 4.25 4.11 -10.70
C PRO A 3 4.61 3.25 -9.50
N ILE A 4 5.83 2.71 -9.51
CA ILE A 4 6.38 1.93 -8.40
C ILE A 4 6.54 2.87 -7.21
N THR A 5 5.74 2.69 -6.19
CA THR A 5 5.73 3.59 -5.04
C THR A 5 6.66 3.08 -3.95
N LEU A 6 7.86 3.65 -3.87
CA LEU A 6 8.75 3.53 -2.70
C LEU A 6 8.13 4.13 -1.43
N THR A 7 6.93 4.67 -1.53
CA THR A 7 6.24 5.46 -0.49
C THR A 7 5.80 4.62 0.70
N LEU A 8 5.67 3.30 0.53
CA LEU A 8 5.34 2.40 1.66
C LEU A 8 6.48 2.33 2.68
N VAL A 9 7.73 2.51 2.27
CA VAL A 9 8.90 2.45 3.15
C VAL A 9 8.86 3.52 4.26
N PRO A 10 8.68 4.82 3.97
CA PRO A 10 8.49 5.85 5.01
C PRO A 10 7.31 5.57 5.94
N ILE A 11 6.21 5.01 5.40
CA ILE A 11 5.03 4.65 6.21
C ILE A 11 5.39 3.56 7.21
N VAL A 12 6.10 2.51 6.77
CA VAL A 12 6.56 1.43 7.65
C VAL A 12 7.54 1.95 8.69
N ILE A 13 8.50 2.80 8.31
CA ILE A 13 9.45 3.42 9.26
C ILE A 13 8.68 4.21 10.33
N GLY A 14 7.76 5.06 9.95
CA GLY A 14 6.93 5.83 10.88
C GLY A 14 6.06 4.94 11.78
N ALA A 15 5.47 3.88 11.22
CA ALA A 15 4.67 2.92 11.97
C ALA A 15 5.50 2.15 13.02
N VAL A 16 6.74 1.79 12.67
CA VAL A 16 7.66 1.06 13.55
C VAL A 16 8.20 1.95 14.66
N LEU A 17 8.62 3.18 14.34
CA LEU A 17 9.21 4.11 15.31
C LEU A 17 8.18 4.74 16.24
N TYR A 18 7.06 5.18 15.71
CA TYR A 18 6.07 5.98 16.46
C TYR A 18 4.75 5.24 16.72
N GLY A 19 4.61 4.04 16.16
CA GLY A 19 3.48 3.16 16.40
C GLY A 19 2.35 3.24 15.36
N PRO A 20 1.27 2.44 15.55
CA PRO A 20 0.21 2.27 14.56
C PRO A 20 -0.53 3.57 14.19
N GLY A 21 -0.70 4.49 15.15
CA GLY A 21 -1.34 5.77 14.90
C GLY A 21 -0.55 6.65 13.94
N ALA A 22 0.77 6.73 14.11
CA ALA A 22 1.65 7.45 13.20
C ALA A 22 1.70 6.78 11.81
N GLY A 23 1.75 5.44 11.79
CA GLY A 23 1.65 4.68 10.54
C GLY A 23 0.35 4.96 9.78
N ALA A 24 -0.78 4.97 10.49
CA ALA A 24 -2.08 5.32 9.92
C ALA A 24 -2.11 6.75 9.36
N GLY A 25 -1.57 7.72 10.10
CA GLY A 25 -1.48 9.12 9.65
C GLY A 25 -0.63 9.30 8.39
N LEU A 26 0.55 8.69 8.35
CA LEU A 26 1.41 8.69 7.15
C LEU A 26 0.76 7.95 5.98
N GLY A 27 0.08 6.84 6.25
CA GLY A 27 -0.68 6.08 5.26
C GLY A 27 -1.87 6.88 4.71
N LEU A 28 -2.56 7.65 5.56
CA LEU A 28 -3.62 8.58 5.14
C LEU A 28 -3.05 9.67 4.22
N LEU A 29 -1.94 10.28 4.60
CA LEU A 29 -1.26 11.28 3.78
C LEU A 29 -0.87 10.71 2.40
N PHE A 30 -0.32 9.51 2.38
CA PHE A 30 -0.04 8.79 1.14
C PHE A 30 -1.31 8.56 0.31
N GLY A 31 -2.42 8.16 0.94
CA GLY A 31 -3.72 7.99 0.28
C GLY A 31 -4.22 9.29 -0.36
N VAL A 32 -4.06 10.43 0.33
CA VAL A 32 -4.38 11.75 -0.21
C VAL A 32 -3.51 12.09 -1.43
N VAL A 33 -2.19 11.89 -1.33
CA VAL A 33 -1.26 12.14 -2.43
C VAL A 33 -1.61 11.28 -3.65
N THR A 34 -1.91 9.99 -3.45
CA THR A 34 -2.31 9.08 -4.52
C THR A 34 -3.64 9.51 -5.16
N ALA A 35 -4.62 9.92 -4.36
CA ALA A 35 -5.89 10.43 -4.87
C ALA A 35 -5.71 11.71 -5.70
N VAL A 36 -4.90 12.66 -5.22
CA VAL A 36 -4.58 13.89 -5.95
C VAL A 36 -3.84 13.57 -7.26
N ALA A 37 -2.88 12.65 -7.24
CA ALA A 37 -2.16 12.22 -8.45
C ALA A 37 -3.11 11.60 -9.50
N GLY A 38 -4.12 10.84 -9.05
CA GLY A 38 -5.18 10.33 -9.93
C GLY A 38 -6.08 11.43 -10.49
N ILE A 39 -6.50 12.39 -9.67
CA ILE A 39 -7.34 13.52 -10.09
C ILE A 39 -6.60 14.40 -11.11
N THR A 40 -5.32 14.67 -10.88
CA THR A 40 -4.49 15.53 -11.74
C THR A 40 -3.95 14.83 -12.99
N GLY A 41 -4.14 13.52 -13.11
CA GLY A 41 -3.64 12.73 -14.24
C GLY A 41 -2.15 12.36 -14.16
N TYR A 42 -1.50 12.62 -13.04
CA TYR A 42 -0.10 12.25 -12.84
C TYR A 42 0.07 10.72 -12.75
N ASP A 43 -0.94 10.03 -12.20
CA ASP A 43 -1.06 8.57 -12.22
C ASP A 43 -2.21 8.16 -13.15
N ALA A 44 -1.86 7.74 -14.37
CA ALA A 44 -2.81 7.35 -15.39
C ALA A 44 -3.69 6.16 -14.97
N GLY A 45 -3.18 5.23 -14.16
CA GLY A 45 -3.95 4.10 -13.64
C GLY A 45 -5.06 4.55 -12.70
N THR A 46 -4.72 5.35 -11.69
CA THR A 46 -5.68 5.92 -10.75
C THR A 46 -6.61 6.92 -11.44
N GLN A 47 -6.13 7.69 -12.44
CA GLN A 47 -6.96 8.60 -13.21
C GLN A 47 -8.07 7.85 -13.98
N GLY A 48 -7.73 6.75 -14.64
CA GLY A 48 -8.74 5.94 -15.35
C GLY A 48 -9.82 5.43 -14.40
N LEU A 49 -9.44 4.98 -13.20
CA LEU A 49 -10.38 4.57 -12.15
C LEU A 49 -11.21 5.75 -11.63
N PHE A 50 -10.59 6.91 -11.47
CA PHE A 50 -11.28 8.12 -11.01
C PHE A 50 -12.34 8.58 -12.00
N VAL A 51 -12.07 8.54 -13.31
CA VAL A 51 -13.05 8.88 -14.35
C VAL A 51 -14.28 7.98 -14.31
N LEU A 52 -14.09 6.67 -14.07
CA LEU A 52 -15.18 5.69 -14.03
C LEU A 52 -15.91 5.65 -12.67
N SER A 53 -15.21 5.88 -11.58
CA SER A 53 -15.75 5.75 -10.22
C SER A 53 -15.05 6.72 -9.25
N PRO A 54 -15.30 8.04 -9.33
CA PRO A 54 -14.53 9.05 -8.60
C PRO A 54 -14.59 8.87 -7.09
N PHE A 55 -15.78 8.67 -6.53
CA PHE A 55 -15.97 8.51 -5.09
C PHE A 55 -15.23 7.27 -4.55
N TRP A 56 -15.43 6.11 -5.20
CA TRP A 56 -14.83 4.86 -4.75
C TRP A 56 -13.31 4.84 -4.93
N THR A 57 -12.79 5.51 -5.95
CA THR A 57 -11.34 5.64 -6.17
C THR A 57 -10.69 6.41 -5.03
N VAL A 58 -11.23 7.58 -4.68
CA VAL A 58 -10.72 8.39 -3.56
C VAL A 58 -10.85 7.62 -2.23
N ALA A 59 -12.02 7.05 -1.95
CA ALA A 59 -12.25 6.27 -0.73
C ALA A 59 -11.25 5.10 -0.63
N THR A 60 -11.01 4.36 -1.71
CA THR A 60 -10.05 3.25 -1.74
C THR A 60 -8.63 3.74 -1.49
N CYS A 61 -8.20 4.86 -2.10
CA CYS A 61 -6.86 5.42 -1.87
C CYS A 61 -6.64 5.77 -0.39
N LEU A 62 -7.61 6.40 0.26
CA LEU A 62 -7.54 6.78 1.67
C LEU A 62 -7.54 5.54 2.58
N VAL A 63 -8.47 4.61 2.37
CA VAL A 63 -8.63 3.42 3.21
C VAL A 63 -7.40 2.51 3.09
N LYS A 64 -6.94 2.18 1.88
CA LYS A 64 -5.78 1.30 1.69
C LYS A 64 -4.51 1.87 2.31
N GLY A 65 -4.28 3.18 2.15
CA GLY A 65 -3.12 3.87 2.72
C GLY A 65 -3.14 3.86 4.25
N THR A 66 -4.27 4.29 4.84
CA THR A 66 -4.43 4.31 6.30
C THR A 66 -4.31 2.93 6.92
N ALA A 67 -4.98 1.93 6.34
CA ALA A 67 -5.00 0.57 6.86
C ALA A 67 -3.62 -0.10 6.76
N CYS A 68 -2.86 0.09 5.67
CA CYS A 68 -1.54 -0.51 5.53
C CYS A 68 -0.56 0.03 6.58
N GLY A 69 -0.56 1.34 6.85
CA GLY A 69 0.29 1.94 7.87
C GLY A 69 -0.10 1.52 9.29
N TRP A 70 -1.41 1.47 9.57
CA TRP A 70 -1.91 0.97 10.86
C TRP A 70 -1.55 -0.50 11.08
N ALA A 71 -1.79 -1.35 10.09
CA ALA A 71 -1.50 -2.79 10.16
C ALA A 71 0.01 -3.06 10.34
N ALA A 72 0.87 -2.37 9.61
CA ALA A 72 2.33 -2.48 9.78
C ALA A 72 2.75 -2.17 11.22
N GLY A 73 2.21 -1.11 11.81
CA GLY A 73 2.49 -0.74 13.21
C GLY A 73 1.97 -1.75 14.23
N MET A 74 0.78 -2.32 14.00
CA MET A 74 0.22 -3.39 14.86
C MET A 74 1.05 -4.67 14.80
N VAL A 75 1.42 -5.08 13.59
CA VAL A 75 2.27 -6.26 13.37
C VAL A 75 3.63 -6.08 14.05
N TYR A 76 4.26 -4.92 13.88
CA TYR A 76 5.52 -4.63 14.56
C TYR A 76 5.39 -4.76 16.08
N ARG A 77 4.33 -4.20 16.69
CA ARG A 77 4.08 -4.30 18.13
C ARG A 77 3.92 -5.74 18.60
N ALA A 78 3.24 -6.58 17.81
CA ALA A 78 3.03 -7.99 18.13
C ALA A 78 4.34 -8.80 18.17
N PHE A 79 5.28 -8.48 17.26
CA PHE A 79 6.55 -9.21 17.12
C PHE A 79 7.77 -8.47 17.66
N ARG A 80 7.61 -7.35 18.39
CA ARG A 80 8.70 -6.47 18.82
C ARG A 80 9.83 -7.12 19.63
N ARG A 81 9.60 -8.30 20.23
CA ARG A 81 10.63 -9.07 20.95
C ARG A 81 11.78 -9.52 20.04
N LYS A 82 11.53 -9.67 18.74
CA LYS A 82 12.53 -10.02 17.72
C LYS A 82 12.59 -8.89 16.69
N ASN A 83 13.31 -7.81 17.04
CA ASN A 83 13.28 -6.54 16.31
C ASN A 83 13.45 -6.69 14.79
N THR A 84 14.44 -7.45 14.33
CA THR A 84 14.67 -7.65 12.87
C THR A 84 13.50 -8.38 12.21
N LEU A 85 12.99 -9.44 12.84
CA LEU A 85 11.84 -10.17 12.32
C LEU A 85 10.57 -9.31 12.32
N ALA A 86 10.37 -8.52 13.39
CA ALA A 86 9.23 -7.60 13.48
C ALA A 86 9.25 -6.55 12.36
N CYS A 87 10.42 -5.98 12.05
CA CYS A 87 10.58 -5.05 10.94
C CYS A 87 10.31 -5.71 9.59
N LEU A 88 10.81 -6.93 9.37
CA LEU A 88 10.57 -7.68 8.14
C LEU A 88 9.07 -7.97 7.95
N VAL A 89 8.41 -8.51 8.97
CA VAL A 89 6.97 -8.86 8.87
C VAL A 89 6.12 -7.59 8.71
N ALA A 90 6.44 -6.51 9.39
CA ALA A 90 5.76 -5.23 9.22
C ALA A 90 5.95 -4.65 7.80
N ALA A 91 7.17 -4.73 7.27
CA ALA A 91 7.48 -4.26 5.91
C ALA A 91 6.77 -5.09 4.81
N LEU A 92 6.60 -6.39 5.03
CA LEU A 92 5.83 -7.27 4.11
C LEU A 92 4.32 -7.09 4.27
N CYS A 93 3.84 -6.81 5.49
CA CYS A 93 2.43 -6.59 5.76
C CYS A 93 1.88 -5.36 5.01
N ALA A 94 2.65 -4.28 4.93
CA ALA A 94 2.20 -3.04 4.31
C ALA A 94 1.75 -3.21 2.84
N PRO A 95 2.56 -3.75 1.90
CA PRO A 95 2.13 -3.98 0.53
C PRO A 95 1.00 -5.01 0.42
N VAL A 96 0.98 -6.05 1.27
CA VAL A 96 -0.10 -7.04 1.28
C VAL A 96 -1.44 -6.40 1.63
N VAL A 97 -1.49 -5.59 2.68
CA VAL A 97 -2.73 -4.89 3.09
C VAL A 97 -3.13 -3.83 2.06
N ASN A 98 -2.17 -3.03 1.56
CA ASN A 98 -2.43 -2.02 0.55
C ASN A 98 -3.04 -2.63 -0.72
N THR A 99 -2.42 -3.67 -1.26
CA THR A 99 -2.87 -4.36 -2.48
C THR A 99 -4.12 -5.19 -2.24
N GLY A 100 -4.25 -5.83 -1.08
CA GLY A 100 -5.43 -6.61 -0.71
C GLY A 100 -6.70 -5.76 -0.66
N ILE A 101 -6.64 -4.57 -0.04
CA ILE A 101 -7.77 -3.64 0.00
C ILE A 101 -8.10 -3.12 -1.40
N PHE A 102 -7.08 -2.81 -2.20
CA PHE A 102 -7.28 -2.41 -3.59
C PHE A 102 -7.99 -3.52 -4.40
N ALA A 103 -7.52 -4.77 -4.31
CA ALA A 103 -8.14 -5.91 -4.98
C ALA A 103 -9.59 -6.12 -4.55
N LEU A 104 -9.88 -6.04 -3.25
CA LEU A 104 -11.24 -6.15 -2.72
C LEU A 104 -12.14 -5.03 -3.25
N ALA A 105 -11.67 -3.79 -3.26
CA ALA A 105 -12.43 -2.66 -3.79
C ALA A 105 -12.74 -2.84 -5.29
N MET A 106 -11.75 -3.28 -6.08
CA MET A 106 -11.92 -3.56 -7.50
C MET A 106 -12.93 -4.68 -7.76
N MET A 107 -12.93 -5.73 -6.97
CA MET A 107 -13.85 -6.87 -7.15
C MET A 107 -15.27 -6.61 -6.63
N THR A 108 -15.43 -5.62 -5.75
CA THR A 108 -16.73 -5.30 -5.13
C THR A 108 -17.31 -3.98 -5.66
N VAL A 109 -16.93 -2.88 -5.05
CA VAL A 109 -17.52 -1.56 -5.31
C VAL A 109 -17.10 -0.93 -6.64
N MET A 110 -15.95 -1.32 -7.18
CA MET A 110 -15.40 -0.84 -8.45
C MET A 110 -15.47 -1.88 -9.58
N ARG A 111 -16.27 -2.91 -9.43
CA ARG A 111 -16.37 -4.01 -10.42
C ARG A 111 -16.73 -3.51 -11.82
N GLY A 112 -17.58 -2.49 -11.94
CA GLY A 112 -17.91 -1.89 -13.23
C GLY A 112 -16.68 -1.29 -13.95
N ALA A 113 -15.83 -0.58 -13.21
CA ALA A 113 -14.58 -0.05 -13.74
C ALA A 113 -13.61 -1.19 -14.12
N LEU A 114 -13.51 -2.22 -13.29
CA LEU A 114 -12.66 -3.38 -13.56
C LEU A 114 -13.07 -4.11 -14.85
N VAL A 115 -14.36 -4.33 -15.07
CA VAL A 115 -14.89 -4.95 -16.31
C VAL A 115 -14.60 -4.08 -17.53
N ALA A 116 -14.78 -2.76 -17.41
CA ALA A 116 -14.47 -1.82 -18.48
C ALA A 116 -12.97 -1.85 -18.87
N PHE A 117 -12.08 -1.94 -17.89
CA PHE A 117 -10.63 -2.06 -18.13
C PHE A 117 -10.23 -3.42 -18.71
N ALA A 118 -10.89 -4.50 -18.28
CA ALA A 118 -10.58 -5.85 -18.76
C ALA A 118 -10.88 -6.06 -20.26
N GLY A 119 -11.78 -5.22 -20.85
CA GLY A 119 -12.01 -5.18 -22.28
C GLY A 119 -12.37 -6.53 -22.92
N GLY A 120 -13.09 -7.41 -22.18
CA GLY A 120 -13.44 -8.77 -22.62
C GLY A 120 -12.46 -9.86 -22.17
N THR A 121 -11.35 -9.49 -21.54
CA THR A 121 -10.45 -10.46 -20.87
C THR A 121 -11.09 -10.94 -19.55
N ASP A 122 -10.72 -12.13 -19.09
CA ASP A 122 -11.15 -12.60 -17.76
C ASP A 122 -10.78 -11.58 -16.69
N VAL A 123 -11.77 -11.17 -15.91
CA VAL A 123 -11.68 -10.06 -14.95
C VAL A 123 -10.70 -10.38 -13.82
N VAL A 124 -10.66 -11.63 -13.38
CA VAL A 124 -9.76 -12.09 -12.30
C VAL A 124 -8.33 -12.14 -12.82
N TYR A 125 -8.12 -12.71 -14.01
CA TYR A 125 -6.81 -12.72 -14.66
C TYR A 125 -6.29 -11.30 -14.87
N TYR A 126 -7.13 -10.40 -15.40
CA TYR A 126 -6.75 -8.99 -15.64
C TYR A 126 -6.31 -8.31 -14.35
N LEU A 127 -7.09 -8.45 -13.26
CA LEU A 127 -6.77 -7.82 -11.98
C LEU A 127 -5.47 -8.36 -11.39
N PHE A 128 -5.35 -9.69 -11.23
CA PHE A 128 -4.24 -10.28 -10.48
C PHE A 128 -2.95 -10.38 -11.27
N ILE A 129 -3.00 -10.52 -12.58
CA ILE A 129 -1.79 -10.68 -13.41
C ILE A 129 -1.37 -9.35 -14.03
N ILE A 130 -2.30 -8.60 -14.62
CA ILE A 130 -1.95 -7.38 -15.38
C ILE A 130 -1.85 -6.17 -14.45
N VAL A 131 -2.82 -5.97 -13.56
CA VAL A 131 -2.89 -4.76 -12.72
C VAL A 131 -2.01 -4.89 -11.47
N ILE A 132 -2.14 -5.98 -10.74
CA ILE A 132 -1.48 -6.18 -9.44
C ILE A 132 -0.10 -6.84 -9.60
N GLY A 133 0.01 -7.87 -10.44
CA GLY A 133 1.07 -8.88 -10.41
C GLY A 133 2.48 -8.32 -10.30
N VAL A 134 2.97 -7.63 -11.32
CA VAL A 134 4.36 -7.12 -11.34
C VAL A 134 4.57 -6.05 -10.27
N ASN A 135 3.62 -5.12 -10.15
CA ASN A 135 3.74 -4.01 -9.19
C ASN A 135 3.81 -4.51 -7.75
N PHE A 136 2.96 -5.47 -7.38
CA PHE A 136 2.95 -6.07 -6.04
C PHE A 136 4.26 -6.81 -5.74
N LEU A 137 4.78 -7.61 -6.69
CA LEU A 137 6.04 -8.33 -6.51
C LEU A 137 7.22 -7.37 -6.32
N VAL A 138 7.27 -6.29 -7.08
CA VAL A 138 8.31 -5.25 -6.96
C VAL A 138 8.20 -4.55 -5.61
N GLU A 139 7.01 -4.11 -5.20
CA GLU A 139 6.80 -3.48 -3.89
C GLU A 139 7.17 -4.42 -2.73
N LEU A 140 6.76 -5.68 -2.81
CA LEU A 140 7.07 -6.69 -1.80
C LEU A 140 8.58 -6.91 -1.68
N THR A 141 9.28 -7.04 -2.81
CA THR A 141 10.74 -7.25 -2.86
C THR A 141 11.49 -6.05 -2.29
N ILE A 142 11.12 -4.83 -2.69
CA ILE A 142 11.73 -3.59 -2.19
C ILE A 142 11.54 -3.47 -0.68
N ASN A 143 10.33 -3.69 -0.18
CA ASN A 143 10.05 -3.62 1.25
C ASN A 143 10.80 -4.70 2.03
N ALA A 144 10.94 -5.91 1.50
CA ALA A 144 11.74 -6.98 2.09
C ALA A 144 13.22 -6.59 2.22
N VAL A 145 13.82 -6.09 1.14
CA VAL A 145 15.23 -5.66 1.12
C VAL A 145 15.46 -4.49 2.09
N LEU A 146 14.59 -3.49 2.07
CA LEU A 146 14.70 -2.31 2.91
C LEU A 146 14.34 -2.58 4.38
N SER A 147 13.70 -3.70 4.70
CA SER A 147 13.39 -4.08 6.08
C SER A 147 14.63 -4.20 6.97
N THR A 148 15.76 -4.61 6.39
CA THR A 148 17.05 -4.66 7.09
C THR A 148 17.57 -3.27 7.45
N ALA A 149 17.41 -2.30 6.55
CA ALA A 149 17.74 -0.89 6.81
C ALA A 149 16.80 -0.30 7.89
N ILE A 150 15.51 -0.60 7.79
CA ILE A 150 14.50 -0.21 8.80
C ILE A 150 14.91 -0.75 10.20
N ALA A 151 15.28 -2.02 10.27
CA ALA A 151 15.71 -2.63 11.54
C ALA A 151 16.95 -1.93 12.13
N ARG A 152 17.91 -1.54 11.30
CA ARG A 152 19.10 -0.77 11.74
C ARG A 152 18.71 0.63 12.23
N ILE A 153 17.87 1.35 11.53
CA ILE A 153 17.37 2.68 11.94
C ILE A 153 16.70 2.58 13.31
N VAL A 154 15.83 1.59 13.50
CA VAL A 154 15.11 1.37 14.77
C VAL A 154 16.06 1.06 15.92
N GLN A 155 17.12 0.28 15.68
CA GLN A 155 18.12 -0.03 16.69
C GLN A 155 18.94 1.20 17.10
N VAL A 156 19.23 2.10 16.17
CA VAL A 156 19.98 3.35 16.45
C VAL A 156 19.12 4.36 17.19
N VAL A 157 17.88 4.56 16.73
CA VAL A 157 16.95 5.55 17.31
C VAL A 157 16.39 5.06 18.66
N GLY A 158 16.12 3.77 18.79
CA GLY A 158 15.55 3.18 20.01
C GLY A 158 16.54 3.05 21.19
N LYS A 159 17.83 3.37 21.00
CA LYS A 159 18.84 3.42 22.05
C LYS A 159 18.93 4.80 22.77
N LYS A 160 18.13 5.75 22.35
CA LYS A 160 17.94 7.05 23.03
C LYS A 160 16.68 7.01 23.90
#